data_9a094dc2068f753c78d0ededb53d8403
#
_entry.id   9a094dc2068f753c78d0ededb53d8403
#
_cell.length_a   1.000
_cell.length_b   1.000
_cell.length_c   1.000
_cell.angle_alpha   90.00
_cell.angle_beta   90.00
_cell.angle_gamma   90.00
#
_symmetry.space_group_name_H-M   'P 1'
#
loop_
_entity.id
_entity.type
_entity.pdbx_description
1 polymer ?
#
loop_
_entity_poly.entity_id
_entity_poly.type
_entity_poly.pdbx_seq_one_letter_code
_entity_poly.pdbx_strand_id
1 'polypeptide(L)'
;MTDERPPHLRWGFLGLVALGGAIGTAVRAVLADAFPAHDGISWAIFAINVVGAFCLGLLLEALAHRGPDVGRRRGLRLFVGTGILGGFTTYSTLADDTAQLLDVGRWGAGSGYALLTVVAGLLAVVAGIGLATVLRSGGAR
;
A
#
# COMPACT_ATOMS: atom_id res chain seq x y z
N MET A 1 -18.19 -28.59 -8.33
CA MET A 1 -17.13 -28.93 -7.34
C MET A 1 -16.58 -27.60 -6.81
N THR A 2 -16.96 -27.23 -5.60
CA THR A 2 -16.36 -26.08 -4.92
C THR A 2 -14.95 -26.46 -4.52
N ASP A 3 -13.96 -25.72 -4.98
CA ASP A 3 -12.56 -25.94 -4.61
C ASP A 3 -12.43 -25.64 -3.10
N GLU A 4 -12.38 -26.68 -2.28
CA GLU A 4 -12.31 -26.60 -0.81
C GLU A 4 -10.95 -26.13 -0.30
N ARG A 5 -10.00 -25.86 -1.20
CA ARG A 5 -8.69 -25.37 -0.81
C ARG A 5 -8.78 -23.98 -0.15
N PRO A 6 -7.99 -23.73 0.88
CA PRO A 6 -7.86 -22.39 1.47
C PRO A 6 -7.51 -21.34 0.41
N PRO A 7 -7.96 -20.09 0.52
CA PRO A 7 -7.76 -19.07 -0.51
C PRO A 7 -6.29 -18.89 -0.95
N HIS A 8 -5.34 -19.04 -0.03
CA HIS A 8 -3.90 -18.93 -0.30
C HIS A 8 -3.31 -20.11 -1.10
N LEU A 9 -4.07 -21.19 -1.29
CA LEU A 9 -3.68 -22.35 -2.11
C LEU A 9 -4.42 -22.41 -3.46
N ARG A 10 -5.26 -21.42 -3.77
CA ARG A 10 -5.97 -21.34 -5.05
C ARG A 10 -5.14 -20.61 -6.08
N TRP A 11 -4.71 -21.31 -7.12
CA TRP A 11 -3.87 -20.74 -8.18
C TRP A 11 -4.42 -19.47 -8.81
N GLY A 12 -5.75 -19.35 -8.94
CA GLY A 12 -6.37 -18.13 -9.45
C GLY A 12 -6.13 -16.91 -8.57
N PHE A 13 -6.18 -17.05 -7.24
CA PHE A 13 -5.89 -15.95 -6.32
C PHE A 13 -4.40 -15.63 -6.26
N LEU A 14 -3.53 -16.63 -6.31
CA LEU A 14 -2.09 -16.42 -6.42
C LEU A 14 -1.73 -15.66 -7.70
N GLY A 15 -2.33 -16.03 -8.84
CA GLY A 15 -2.16 -15.33 -10.10
C GLY A 15 -2.61 -13.86 -10.04
N LEU A 16 -3.77 -13.58 -9.40
CA LEU A 16 -4.24 -12.21 -9.19
C LEU A 16 -3.27 -11.37 -8.36
N VAL A 17 -2.77 -11.93 -7.25
CA VAL A 17 -1.80 -11.24 -6.39
C VAL A 17 -0.48 -11.03 -7.11
N ALA A 18 0.03 -12.03 -7.82
CA ALA A 18 1.27 -11.93 -8.58
C ALA A 18 1.17 -10.86 -9.69
N LEU A 19 0.09 -10.87 -10.47
CA LEU A 19 -0.14 -9.87 -11.52
C LEU A 19 -0.28 -8.46 -10.93
N GLY A 20 -1.09 -8.31 -9.90
CA GLY A 20 -1.23 -7.02 -9.20
C GLY A 20 0.09 -6.54 -8.62
N GLY A 21 0.85 -7.44 -7.98
CA GLY A 21 2.18 -7.13 -7.42
C GLY A 21 3.18 -6.69 -8.50
N ALA A 22 3.20 -7.36 -9.64
CA ALA A 22 4.05 -6.97 -10.78
C ALA A 22 3.70 -5.55 -11.28
N ILE A 23 2.40 -5.24 -11.43
CA ILE A 23 1.93 -3.91 -11.82
C ILE A 23 2.34 -2.85 -10.77
N GLY A 24 2.04 -3.10 -9.49
CA GLY A 24 2.36 -2.17 -8.40
C GLY A 24 3.87 -1.89 -8.31
N THR A 25 4.69 -2.94 -8.40
CA THR A 25 6.15 -2.82 -8.38
C THR A 25 6.68 -2.06 -9.59
N ALA A 26 6.13 -2.31 -10.78
CA ALA A 26 6.52 -1.58 -11.99
C ALA A 26 6.21 -0.09 -11.88
N VAL A 27 5.00 0.28 -11.41
CA VAL A 27 4.62 1.69 -11.19
C VAL A 27 5.54 2.33 -10.15
N ARG A 28 5.82 1.65 -9.03
CA ARG A 28 6.77 2.14 -8.03
C ARG A 28 8.15 2.38 -8.60
N ALA A 29 8.69 1.43 -9.39
CA ALA A 29 10.01 1.55 -9.99
C ALA A 29 10.09 2.77 -10.91
N VAL A 30 9.11 2.95 -11.81
CA VAL A 30 9.04 4.11 -12.70
C VAL A 30 8.98 5.43 -11.92
N LEU A 31 8.19 5.49 -10.84
CA LEU A 31 8.10 6.71 -10.02
C LEU A 31 9.40 6.98 -9.25
N ALA A 32 10.03 5.94 -8.71
CA ALA A 32 11.30 6.09 -7.99
C ALA A 32 12.42 6.57 -8.93
N ASP A 33 12.47 6.06 -10.16
CA ASP A 33 13.44 6.49 -11.17
C ASP A 33 13.17 7.91 -11.69
N ALA A 34 11.89 8.28 -11.85
CA ALA A 34 11.50 9.62 -12.29
C ALA A 34 11.77 10.71 -11.24
N PHE A 35 11.77 10.35 -9.96
CA PHE A 35 11.99 11.25 -8.83
C PHE A 35 13.08 10.70 -7.90
N PRO A 36 14.35 10.80 -8.27
CA PRO A 36 15.44 10.26 -7.48
C PRO A 36 15.56 10.91 -6.11
N ALA A 37 16.23 10.21 -5.19
CA ALA A 37 16.46 10.70 -3.85
C ALA A 37 17.25 12.02 -3.86
N HIS A 38 16.86 12.96 -3.01
CA HIS A 38 17.57 14.20 -2.78
C HIS A 38 18.15 14.20 -1.37
N ASP A 39 19.44 14.48 -1.26
CA ASP A 39 20.18 14.41 0.02
C ASP A 39 19.99 13.08 0.79
N GLY A 40 19.90 11.97 0.07
CA GLY A 40 19.71 10.63 0.65
C GLY A 40 18.28 10.35 1.14
N ILE A 41 17.32 11.25 0.91
CA ILE A 41 15.91 11.07 1.24
C ILE A 41 15.10 10.87 -0.04
N SER A 42 14.43 9.73 -0.17
CA SER A 42 13.53 9.46 -1.28
C SER A 42 12.11 9.95 -0.99
N TRP A 43 11.82 11.20 -1.39
CA TRP A 43 10.48 11.76 -1.26
C TRP A 43 9.45 11.03 -2.13
N ALA A 44 9.89 10.40 -3.22
CA ALA A 44 9.05 9.52 -4.04
C ALA A 44 8.56 8.31 -3.22
N ILE A 45 9.46 7.65 -2.49
CA ILE A 45 9.12 6.50 -1.64
C ILE A 45 8.21 6.93 -0.48
N PHE A 46 8.47 8.09 0.13
CA PHE A 46 7.56 8.67 1.11
C PHE A 46 6.14 8.82 0.54
N ALA A 47 5.99 9.50 -0.60
CA ALA A 47 4.70 9.73 -1.23
C ALA A 47 4.01 8.42 -1.65
N ILE A 48 4.74 7.48 -2.22
CA ILE A 48 4.26 6.14 -2.61
C ILE A 48 3.67 5.41 -1.40
N ASN A 49 4.37 5.40 -0.27
CA ASN A 49 3.91 4.72 0.94
C ASN A 49 2.67 5.42 1.54
N VAL A 50 2.65 6.75 1.59
CA VAL A 50 1.50 7.52 2.11
C VAL A 50 0.27 7.35 1.23
N VAL A 51 0.42 7.51 -0.10
CA VAL A 51 -0.69 7.32 -1.06
C VAL A 51 -1.18 5.87 -1.05
N GLY A 52 -0.26 4.91 -1.03
CA GLY A 52 -0.62 3.49 -0.96
C GLY A 52 -1.38 3.14 0.32
N ALA A 53 -0.96 3.68 1.46
CA ALA A 53 -1.63 3.51 2.75
C ALA A 53 -3.05 4.11 2.73
N PHE A 54 -3.21 5.33 2.21
CA PHE A 54 -4.52 5.95 2.02
C PHE A 54 -5.45 5.11 1.15
N CYS A 55 -4.98 4.71 -0.03
CA CYS A 55 -5.74 3.89 -0.97
C CYS A 55 -6.12 2.52 -0.38
N LEU A 56 -5.23 1.92 0.42
CA LEU A 56 -5.52 0.64 1.09
C LEU A 56 -6.61 0.81 2.14
N GLY A 57 -6.53 1.83 2.99
CA GLY A 57 -7.57 2.14 3.98
C GLY A 57 -8.93 2.38 3.33
N LEU A 58 -8.96 3.20 2.28
CA LEU A 58 -10.17 3.48 1.49
C LEU A 58 -10.76 2.19 0.87
N LEU A 59 -9.94 1.38 0.24
CA LEU A 59 -10.35 0.14 -0.43
C LEU A 59 -10.94 -0.87 0.56
N LEU A 60 -10.21 -1.14 1.65
CA LEU A 60 -10.62 -2.16 2.61
C LEU A 60 -11.93 -1.79 3.30
N GLU A 61 -12.08 -0.54 3.70
CA GLU A 61 -13.30 -0.03 4.32
C GLU A 61 -14.48 -0.05 3.33
N ALA A 62 -14.26 0.40 2.09
CA ALA A 62 -15.28 0.36 1.06
C ALA A 62 -15.75 -1.06 0.73
N LEU A 63 -14.86 -2.06 0.79
CA LEU A 63 -15.20 -3.46 0.57
C LEU A 63 -15.88 -4.10 1.78
N ALA A 64 -15.43 -3.78 3.01
CA ALA A 64 -16.01 -4.30 4.25
C ALA A 64 -17.50 -3.97 4.36
N HIS A 65 -17.89 -2.77 3.96
CA HIS A 65 -19.28 -2.33 3.97
C HIS A 65 -20.18 -2.97 2.90
N ARG A 66 -19.60 -3.61 1.89
CA ARG A 66 -20.35 -4.26 0.81
C ARG A 66 -20.74 -5.71 1.10
N GLY A 67 -20.41 -6.21 2.29
CA GLY A 67 -20.75 -7.56 2.77
C GLY A 67 -19.54 -8.52 2.79
N PRO A 68 -19.75 -9.84 2.93
CA PRO A 68 -18.70 -10.81 3.17
C PRO A 68 -17.64 -10.86 2.07
N ASP A 69 -16.41 -11.19 2.47
CA ASP A 69 -15.23 -11.29 1.59
C ASP A 69 -15.24 -12.58 0.78
N VAL A 70 -16.13 -12.63 -0.24
CA VAL A 70 -16.30 -13.78 -1.12
C VAL A 70 -16.38 -13.37 -2.59
N GLY A 71 -16.10 -14.31 -3.50
CA GLY A 71 -16.22 -14.12 -4.94
C GLY A 71 -15.43 -12.92 -5.47
N ARG A 72 -16.09 -12.06 -6.24
CA ARG A 72 -15.47 -10.89 -6.88
C ARG A 72 -14.88 -9.90 -5.89
N ARG A 73 -15.48 -9.73 -4.70
CA ARG A 73 -14.96 -8.82 -3.66
C ARG A 73 -13.62 -9.28 -3.12
N ARG A 74 -13.51 -10.58 -2.83
CA ARG A 74 -12.22 -11.19 -2.46
C ARG A 74 -11.19 -11.05 -3.58
N GLY A 75 -11.58 -11.31 -4.83
CA GLY A 75 -10.70 -11.13 -5.98
C GLY A 75 -10.18 -9.69 -6.09
N LEU A 76 -11.07 -8.69 -5.95
CA LEU A 76 -10.69 -7.27 -5.98
C LEU A 76 -9.76 -6.90 -4.81
N ARG A 77 -10.07 -7.35 -3.59
CA ARG A 77 -9.21 -7.12 -2.43
C ARG A 77 -7.82 -7.72 -2.61
N LEU A 78 -7.75 -8.94 -3.13
CA LEU A 78 -6.47 -9.62 -3.38
C LEU A 78 -5.68 -8.97 -4.52
N PHE A 79 -6.34 -8.64 -5.63
CA PHE A 79 -5.69 -8.04 -6.79
C PHE A 79 -5.21 -6.61 -6.50
N VAL A 80 -6.09 -5.73 -6.02
CA VAL A 80 -5.77 -4.33 -5.78
C VAL A 80 -5.05 -4.16 -4.44
N GLY A 81 -5.62 -4.67 -3.35
CA GLY A 81 -5.09 -4.46 -1.99
C GLY A 81 -3.77 -5.20 -1.78
N THR A 82 -3.79 -6.53 -1.90
CA THR A 82 -2.59 -7.34 -1.66
C THR A 82 -1.61 -7.29 -2.83
N GLY A 83 -2.10 -7.31 -4.08
CA GLY A 83 -1.26 -7.25 -5.27
C GLY A 83 -0.76 -5.83 -5.53
N ILE A 84 -1.58 -4.98 -6.14
CA ILE A 84 -1.14 -3.66 -6.63
C ILE A 84 -0.58 -2.81 -5.49
N LEU A 85 -1.33 -2.57 -4.42
CA LEU A 85 -0.89 -1.71 -3.33
C LEU A 85 0.27 -2.35 -2.53
N GLY A 86 0.28 -3.68 -2.36
CA GLY A 86 1.39 -4.39 -1.74
C GLY A 86 2.69 -4.33 -2.55
N GLY A 87 2.63 -4.35 -3.89
CA GLY A 87 3.79 -4.13 -4.77
C GLY A 87 4.17 -2.65 -4.92
N PHE A 88 3.19 -1.76 -4.83
CA PHE A 88 3.38 -0.31 -4.94
C PHE A 88 4.12 0.26 -3.73
N THR A 89 3.68 -0.07 -2.51
CA THR A 89 4.34 0.35 -1.26
C THR A 89 5.61 -0.46 -1.00
N THR A 90 6.55 0.11 -0.24
CA THR A 90 7.81 -0.59 0.10
C THR A 90 8.32 -0.20 1.48
N TYR A 91 8.57 -1.20 2.30
CA TYR A 91 9.29 -1.06 3.56
C TYR A 91 10.81 -1.19 3.34
N SER A 92 11.23 -2.07 2.43
CA SER A 92 12.65 -2.36 2.21
C SER A 92 13.42 -1.12 1.75
N THR A 93 12.88 -0.36 0.79
CA THR A 93 13.52 0.88 0.33
C THR A 93 13.55 1.94 1.44
N LEU A 94 12.48 2.09 2.22
CA LEU A 94 12.47 2.99 3.38
C LEU A 94 13.56 2.62 4.41
N ALA A 95 13.70 1.32 4.68
CA ALA A 95 14.71 0.82 5.63
C ALA A 95 16.13 1.04 5.10
N ASP A 96 16.35 0.80 3.81
CA ASP A 96 17.65 0.99 3.14
C ASP A 96 18.07 2.47 3.14
N ASP A 97 17.20 3.37 2.68
CA ASP A 97 17.43 4.82 2.71
C ASP A 97 17.73 5.32 4.15
N THR A 98 16.96 4.81 5.12
CA THR A 98 17.19 5.13 6.54
C THR A 98 18.56 4.66 7.01
N ALA A 99 18.92 3.41 6.72
CA ALA A 99 20.21 2.84 7.10
C ALA A 99 21.39 3.63 6.50
N GLN A 100 21.32 3.97 5.22
CA GLN A 100 22.34 4.78 4.54
C GLN A 100 22.53 6.15 5.21
N LEU A 101 21.44 6.81 5.60
CA LEU A 101 21.52 8.09 6.32
C LEU A 101 22.18 7.95 7.71
N LEU A 102 21.90 6.86 8.41
CA LEU A 102 22.50 6.56 9.72
C LEU A 102 24.00 6.25 9.57
N ASP A 103 24.40 5.47 8.56
CA ASP A 103 25.79 5.07 8.30
C ASP A 103 26.71 6.26 8.00
N VAL A 104 26.17 7.31 7.34
CA VAL A 104 26.92 8.56 7.12
C VAL A 104 26.78 9.57 8.27
N GLY A 105 26.28 9.12 9.43
CA GLY A 105 26.18 9.97 10.65
C GLY A 105 25.02 10.95 10.67
N ARG A 106 24.08 10.87 9.70
CA ARG A 106 22.91 11.74 9.62
C ARG A 106 21.72 11.19 10.42
N TRP A 107 21.94 10.92 11.70
CA TRP A 107 20.99 10.24 12.59
C TRP A 107 19.62 10.92 12.66
N GLY A 108 19.59 12.25 12.76
CA GLY A 108 18.33 13.01 12.82
C GLY A 108 17.52 12.92 11.54
N ALA A 109 18.18 12.95 10.38
CA ALA A 109 17.53 12.82 9.08
C ALA A 109 16.98 11.41 8.86
N GLY A 110 17.78 10.37 9.12
CA GLY A 110 17.35 8.98 8.95
C GLY A 110 16.18 8.61 9.87
N SER A 111 16.32 8.85 11.17
CA SER A 111 15.26 8.55 12.13
C SER A 111 14.00 9.40 11.88
N GLY A 112 14.18 10.69 11.53
CA GLY A 112 13.08 11.59 11.21
C GLY A 112 12.32 11.14 9.94
N TYR A 113 13.02 10.76 8.90
CA TYR A 113 12.43 10.24 7.66
C TYR A 113 11.61 8.96 7.90
N ALA A 114 12.19 8.00 8.65
CA ALA A 114 11.51 6.76 8.98
C ALA A 114 10.24 7.02 9.81
N LEU A 115 10.35 7.79 10.89
CA LEU A 115 9.25 8.12 11.78
C LEU A 115 8.15 8.90 11.04
N LEU A 116 8.53 9.92 10.27
CA LEU A 116 7.61 10.72 9.47
C LEU A 116 6.81 9.84 8.50
N THR A 117 7.48 8.92 7.80
CA THR A 117 6.83 8.01 6.84
C THR A 117 5.81 7.12 7.53
N VAL A 118 6.16 6.53 8.68
CA VAL A 118 5.26 5.66 9.44
C VAL A 118 4.05 6.44 9.96
N VAL A 119 4.28 7.59 10.59
CA VAL A 119 3.19 8.42 11.15
C VAL A 119 2.28 8.94 10.05
N ALA A 120 2.85 9.47 8.96
CA ALA A 120 2.07 9.95 7.82
C ALA A 120 1.27 8.80 7.16
N GLY A 121 1.86 7.61 7.04
CA GLY A 121 1.17 6.42 6.53
C GLY A 121 -0.01 6.00 7.41
N LEU A 122 0.15 6.00 8.74
CA LEU A 122 -0.94 5.70 9.68
C LEU A 122 -2.07 6.72 9.57
N LEU A 123 -1.75 8.01 9.53
CA LEU A 123 -2.75 9.06 9.34
C LEU A 123 -3.46 8.93 7.98
N ALA A 124 -2.73 8.58 6.94
CA ALA A 124 -3.29 8.36 5.61
C ALA A 124 -4.27 7.17 5.58
N VAL A 125 -3.97 6.05 6.25
CA VAL A 125 -4.91 4.93 6.41
C VAL A 125 -6.19 5.40 7.09
N VAL A 126 -6.08 6.10 8.21
CA VAL A 126 -7.24 6.62 8.96
C VAL A 126 -8.08 7.57 8.09
N ALA A 127 -7.42 8.45 7.34
CA ALA A 127 -8.10 9.36 6.40
C ALA A 127 -8.83 8.59 5.28
N GLY A 128 -8.21 7.54 4.73
CA GLY A 128 -8.82 6.68 3.71
C GLY A 128 -10.07 5.97 4.24
N ILE A 129 -10.00 5.39 5.44
CA ILE A 129 -11.14 4.77 6.14
C ILE A 129 -12.25 5.81 6.36
N GLY A 130 -11.90 6.97 6.90
CA GLY A 130 -12.86 8.05 7.17
C GLY A 130 -13.57 8.51 5.90
N LEU A 131 -12.85 8.68 4.79
CA LEU A 131 -13.43 9.05 3.50
C LEU A 131 -14.41 7.97 3.00
N ALA A 132 -14.06 6.69 3.07
CA ALA A 132 -14.97 5.61 2.68
C ALA A 132 -16.27 5.63 3.48
N THR A 133 -16.19 5.91 4.77
CA THR A 133 -17.36 5.98 5.69
C THR A 133 -18.27 7.16 5.32
N VAL A 134 -17.69 8.34 5.05
CA VAL A 134 -18.45 9.55 4.67
C VAL A 134 -19.16 9.36 3.32
N LEU A 135 -18.46 8.84 2.32
CA LEU A 135 -19.03 8.57 1.00
C LEU A 135 -20.24 7.63 1.07
N ARG A 136 -20.20 6.67 1.99
CA ARG A 136 -21.35 5.77 2.22
C ARG A 136 -22.54 6.49 2.82
N SER A 137 -22.30 7.33 3.84
CA SER A 137 -23.38 8.04 4.55
C SER A 137 -24.13 9.03 3.65
N GLY A 138 -23.43 9.63 2.67
CA GLY A 138 -24.03 10.54 1.69
C GLY A 138 -24.92 9.88 0.64
N GLY A 139 -24.71 8.59 0.34
CA GLY A 139 -25.50 7.84 -0.65
C GLY A 139 -26.78 7.21 -0.11
N ALA A 140 -27.07 7.32 1.19
CA ALA A 140 -28.25 6.77 1.85
C ALA A 140 -29.40 7.77 2.06
N ARG A 141 -29.36 8.92 1.37
CA ARG A 141 -30.42 9.95 1.38
C ARG A 141 -31.21 9.93 0.10
#